data_776cdc09b9b64a1bcd833565bef3d1ab
#
_entry.id   776cdc09b9b64a1bcd833565bef3d1ab
#
_cell.length_a   1.000
_cell.length_b   1.000
_cell.length_c   1.000
_cell.angle_alpha   90.00
_cell.angle_beta   90.00
_cell.angle_gamma   90.00
#
_symmetry.space_group_name_H-M   'P 1'
#
loop_
_entity.id
_entity.type
_entity.pdbx_description
1 polymer ?
#
loop_
_entity_poly.entity_id
_entity_poly.type
_entity_poly.pdbx_seq_one_letter_code
_entity_poly.pdbx_strand_id
1 'polypeptide(L)'
;MNTTELQRTKQRYNIVGNSDGLNRALDVALQVAPTDLSVLIIGESGVGKEIIPRVIHDNSPRRREKYFAINCGSIPEGTIDSELFGHEKGSFTGAIGESEGYFGIANKGTIFLDEVGELPIATQARLLRVLETGEYIRVGGQEIRKTDVRIVAATNVNMQKAVSEGKFREDLYYRLNTIPIQMPPLRDRGEDIVLLFRLFAMQIAEKYRLPKITLTDEARQILLQYKWPGNVRQLKNITEQMSVLSEKREIDAETLLHFIPRDQDSTQLATIQSGGSHSYESEREILYKILYELRGNVSDLRRDLNNVRKQLEENRQLNGASGFQPASPTVSNLPATSDKQPISPAATIEQVEDAVAEEISEPETLNLNDIGRQLVEKALERNNGNRKKAALELGISDRTLYRRIRQYGLDKD
;
A
#
# COMPACT_ATOMS: atom_id res chain seq x y z
N MET A 1 -36.08 -8.47 -13.75
CA MET A 1 -35.58 -9.64 -12.98
C MET A 1 -36.34 -9.79 -11.65
N ASN A 2 -36.44 -11.00 -11.10
CA ASN A 2 -37.15 -11.23 -9.83
C ASN A 2 -36.37 -10.60 -8.66
N THR A 3 -37.00 -9.71 -7.92
CA THR A 3 -36.44 -9.08 -6.70
C THR A 3 -35.83 -10.12 -5.74
N THR A 4 -36.39 -11.33 -5.73
CA THR A 4 -35.92 -12.45 -4.91
C THR A 4 -34.53 -12.97 -5.33
N GLU A 5 -34.22 -13.00 -6.62
CA GLU A 5 -32.93 -13.47 -7.12
C GLU A 5 -31.81 -12.47 -6.83
N LEU A 6 -32.11 -11.18 -6.98
CA LEU A 6 -31.20 -10.10 -6.61
C LEU A 6 -30.87 -10.14 -5.09
N GLN A 7 -31.87 -10.36 -4.24
CA GLN A 7 -31.68 -10.48 -2.81
C GLN A 7 -30.82 -11.70 -2.43
N ARG A 8 -31.03 -12.85 -3.06
CA ARG A 8 -30.21 -14.06 -2.86
C ARG A 8 -28.76 -13.80 -3.27
N THR A 9 -28.55 -13.11 -4.38
CA THR A 9 -27.21 -12.74 -4.84
C THR A 9 -26.51 -11.82 -3.85
N LYS A 10 -27.20 -10.78 -3.37
CA LYS A 10 -26.65 -9.89 -2.33
C LYS A 10 -26.25 -10.64 -1.07
N GLN A 11 -27.10 -11.55 -0.58
CA GLN A 11 -26.80 -12.38 0.59
C GLN A 11 -25.57 -13.28 0.36
N ARG A 12 -25.51 -13.94 -0.81
CA ARG A 12 -24.41 -14.87 -1.15
C ARG A 12 -23.04 -14.17 -1.18
N TYR A 13 -22.99 -12.94 -1.67
CA TYR A 13 -21.74 -12.19 -1.83
C TYR A 13 -21.53 -11.12 -0.75
N ASN A 14 -22.37 -11.11 0.29
CA ASN A 14 -22.33 -10.09 1.35
C ASN A 14 -22.37 -8.64 0.81
N ILE A 15 -23.16 -8.43 -0.23
CA ILE A 15 -23.33 -7.11 -0.85
C ILE A 15 -24.40 -6.35 -0.06
N VAL A 16 -23.97 -5.28 0.61
CA VAL A 16 -24.86 -4.40 1.39
C VAL A 16 -25.18 -3.15 0.59
N GLY A 17 -26.44 -2.84 0.51
CA GLY A 17 -26.98 -1.65 -0.16
C GLY A 17 -28.21 -1.96 -1.00
N ASN A 18 -29.03 -0.93 -1.21
CA ASN A 18 -30.29 -1.00 -1.96
C ASN A 18 -30.43 0.13 -2.99
N SER A 19 -29.36 0.91 -3.22
CA SER A 19 -29.39 1.96 -4.23
C SER A 19 -29.68 1.42 -5.63
N ASP A 20 -30.41 2.18 -6.42
CA ASP A 20 -30.87 1.78 -7.77
C ASP A 20 -29.65 1.52 -8.69
N GLY A 21 -28.59 2.31 -8.57
CA GLY A 21 -27.37 2.14 -9.36
C GLY A 21 -26.69 0.80 -9.09
N LEU A 22 -26.57 0.40 -7.81
CA LEU A 22 -26.00 -0.89 -7.42
C LEU A 22 -26.90 -2.05 -7.86
N ASN A 23 -28.23 -1.91 -7.71
CA ASN A 23 -29.20 -2.92 -8.13
C ASN A 23 -29.15 -3.14 -9.63
N ARG A 24 -29.06 -2.06 -10.42
CA ARG A 24 -28.93 -2.11 -11.89
C ARG A 24 -27.62 -2.79 -12.30
N ALA A 25 -26.51 -2.47 -11.67
CA ALA A 25 -25.21 -3.10 -11.95
C ALA A 25 -25.25 -4.61 -11.72
N LEU A 26 -25.85 -5.06 -10.61
CA LEU A 26 -26.04 -6.47 -10.31
C LEU A 26 -27.01 -7.17 -11.25
N ASP A 27 -28.10 -6.50 -11.65
CA ASP A 27 -29.08 -7.04 -12.59
C ASP A 27 -28.46 -7.30 -13.94
N VAL A 28 -27.68 -6.33 -14.49
CA VAL A 28 -26.94 -6.50 -15.75
C VAL A 28 -25.90 -7.61 -15.62
N ALA A 29 -25.19 -7.69 -14.48
CA ALA A 29 -24.20 -8.73 -14.24
C ALA A 29 -24.82 -10.15 -14.29
N LEU A 30 -25.99 -10.33 -13.71
CA LEU A 30 -26.72 -11.61 -13.73
C LEU A 30 -27.29 -11.94 -15.12
N GLN A 31 -27.77 -10.93 -15.85
CA GLN A 31 -28.27 -11.14 -17.23
C GLN A 31 -27.17 -11.52 -18.19
N VAL A 32 -25.95 -10.98 -18.06
CA VAL A 32 -24.83 -11.26 -18.94
C VAL A 32 -24.08 -12.54 -18.53
N ALA A 33 -24.25 -13.01 -17.28
CA ALA A 33 -23.53 -14.17 -16.76
C ALA A 33 -23.63 -15.44 -17.65
N PRO A 34 -24.81 -15.80 -18.20
CA PRO A 34 -24.95 -16.99 -19.05
C PRO A 34 -24.25 -16.88 -20.43
N THR A 35 -23.78 -15.70 -20.83
CA THR A 35 -23.15 -15.45 -22.12
C THR A 35 -21.62 -15.44 -22.00
N ASP A 36 -20.92 -15.52 -23.13
CA ASP A 36 -19.46 -15.36 -23.21
C ASP A 36 -19.05 -13.94 -23.62
N LEU A 37 -19.97 -12.95 -23.59
CA LEU A 37 -19.68 -11.59 -23.96
C LEU A 37 -18.68 -10.94 -22.99
N SER A 38 -17.83 -10.08 -23.53
CA SER A 38 -16.93 -9.25 -22.75
C SER A 38 -17.71 -8.20 -21.97
N VAL A 39 -17.30 -7.92 -20.76
CA VAL A 39 -17.93 -6.95 -19.85
C VAL A 39 -16.90 -5.93 -19.41
N LEU A 40 -17.22 -4.65 -19.52
CA LEU A 40 -16.42 -3.55 -19.00
C LEU A 40 -17.11 -2.90 -17.80
N ILE A 41 -16.51 -3.03 -16.63
CA ILE A 41 -17.00 -2.43 -15.38
C ILE A 41 -16.34 -1.08 -15.20
N ILE A 42 -17.15 -0.02 -15.18
CA ILE A 42 -16.68 1.36 -15.04
C ILE A 42 -17.11 1.89 -13.70
N GLY A 43 -16.19 2.53 -12.97
CA GLY A 43 -16.49 3.15 -11.68
C GLY A 43 -15.23 3.64 -10.98
N GLU A 44 -15.41 4.54 -10.05
CA GLU A 44 -14.31 5.13 -9.27
C GLU A 44 -13.52 4.07 -8.49
N SER A 45 -12.30 4.43 -8.08
CA SER A 45 -11.50 3.56 -7.21
C SER A 45 -12.22 3.33 -5.87
N GLY A 46 -12.17 2.09 -5.37
CA GLY A 46 -12.73 1.74 -4.06
C GLY A 46 -14.26 1.59 -4.02
N VAL A 47 -14.99 1.57 -5.14
CA VAL A 47 -16.46 1.36 -5.16
C VAL A 47 -16.88 -0.10 -4.99
N GLY A 48 -15.94 -1.05 -5.09
CA GLY A 48 -16.19 -2.50 -4.98
C GLY A 48 -16.41 -3.19 -6.34
N LYS A 49 -15.69 -2.76 -7.39
CA LYS A 49 -15.78 -3.36 -8.75
C LYS A 49 -15.49 -4.85 -8.78
N GLU A 50 -14.64 -5.33 -7.89
CA GLU A 50 -14.17 -6.73 -7.81
C GLU A 50 -15.28 -7.76 -7.49
N ILE A 51 -16.43 -7.31 -7.01
CA ILE A 51 -17.56 -8.19 -6.68
C ILE A 51 -18.29 -8.64 -7.96
N ILE A 52 -18.45 -7.74 -8.91
CA ILE A 52 -19.23 -7.98 -10.15
C ILE A 52 -18.66 -9.14 -10.98
N PRO A 53 -17.34 -9.25 -11.23
CA PRO A 53 -16.76 -10.36 -11.97
C PRO A 53 -17.00 -11.73 -11.31
N ARG A 54 -16.99 -11.79 -9.98
CA ARG A 54 -17.32 -13.01 -9.23
C ARG A 54 -18.77 -13.41 -9.40
N VAL A 55 -19.69 -12.41 -9.31
CA VAL A 55 -21.13 -12.66 -9.59
C VAL A 55 -21.31 -13.19 -11.00
N ILE A 56 -20.64 -12.62 -12.00
CA ILE A 56 -20.69 -13.07 -13.39
C ILE A 56 -20.15 -14.51 -13.52
N HIS A 57 -18.96 -14.77 -13.00
CA HIS A 57 -18.32 -16.09 -13.11
C HIS A 57 -19.16 -17.20 -12.46
N ASP A 58 -19.58 -17.01 -11.21
CA ASP A 58 -20.29 -18.03 -10.43
C ASP A 58 -21.70 -18.34 -10.97
N ASN A 59 -22.29 -17.44 -11.75
CA ASN A 59 -23.59 -17.62 -12.40
C ASN A 59 -23.45 -17.93 -13.90
N SER A 60 -22.21 -18.19 -14.39
CA SER A 60 -21.91 -18.54 -15.78
C SER A 60 -21.84 -20.07 -16.00
N PRO A 61 -21.85 -20.53 -17.27
CA PRO A 61 -21.51 -21.91 -17.61
C PRO A 61 -20.12 -22.32 -17.12
N ARG A 62 -19.18 -21.36 -17.01
CA ARG A 62 -17.79 -21.55 -16.60
C ARG A 62 -17.57 -21.55 -15.07
N ARG A 63 -18.61 -21.59 -14.25
CA ARG A 63 -18.56 -21.50 -12.77
C ARG A 63 -17.73 -22.57 -12.07
N ARG A 64 -17.42 -23.67 -12.74
CA ARG A 64 -16.56 -24.76 -12.22
C ARG A 64 -15.13 -24.67 -12.71
N GLU A 65 -14.87 -23.79 -13.65
CA GLU A 65 -13.57 -23.55 -14.24
C GLU A 65 -12.78 -22.53 -13.42
N LYS A 66 -11.53 -22.30 -13.81
CA LYS A 66 -10.63 -21.37 -13.10
C LYS A 66 -11.10 -19.92 -13.24
N TYR A 67 -11.01 -19.20 -12.15
CA TYR A 67 -11.20 -17.76 -12.09
C TYR A 67 -9.92 -17.08 -11.62
N PHE A 68 -9.38 -16.16 -12.40
CA PHE A 68 -8.23 -15.34 -12.05
C PHE A 68 -8.59 -13.87 -12.03
N ALA A 69 -8.19 -13.17 -10.96
CA ALA A 69 -8.29 -11.73 -10.85
C ALA A 69 -6.89 -11.14 -10.87
N ILE A 70 -6.65 -10.24 -11.82
CA ILE A 70 -5.34 -9.63 -12.09
C ILE A 70 -5.53 -8.12 -12.02
N ASN A 71 -4.74 -7.44 -11.19
CA ASN A 71 -4.67 -5.99 -11.20
C ASN A 71 -3.52 -5.55 -12.13
N CYS A 72 -3.86 -4.94 -13.26
CA CYS A 72 -2.89 -4.54 -14.28
C CYS A 72 -1.98 -3.41 -13.80
N GLY A 73 -2.48 -2.50 -12.96
CA GLY A 73 -1.68 -1.41 -12.41
C GLY A 73 -0.67 -1.83 -11.35
N SER A 74 -0.83 -3.04 -10.77
CA SER A 74 0.10 -3.56 -9.76
C SER A 74 1.30 -4.32 -10.33
N ILE A 75 1.26 -4.69 -11.63
CA ILE A 75 2.32 -5.44 -12.31
C ILE A 75 3.21 -4.45 -13.05
N PRO A 76 4.55 -4.50 -12.85
CA PRO A 76 5.46 -3.63 -13.58
C PRO A 76 5.35 -3.82 -15.10
N GLU A 77 5.43 -2.72 -15.86
CA GLU A 77 5.32 -2.73 -17.33
C GLU A 77 6.27 -3.74 -18.00
N GLY A 78 7.50 -3.86 -17.49
CA GLY A 78 8.50 -4.79 -18.04
C GLY A 78 8.19 -6.28 -17.84
N THR A 79 7.23 -6.65 -16.99
CA THR A 79 6.89 -8.05 -16.67
C THR A 79 5.45 -8.43 -17.02
N ILE A 80 4.59 -7.46 -17.27
CA ILE A 80 3.15 -7.68 -17.48
C ILE A 80 2.87 -8.63 -18.65
N ASP A 81 3.61 -8.51 -19.75
CA ASP A 81 3.48 -9.40 -20.89
C ASP A 81 3.84 -10.85 -20.56
N SER A 82 4.89 -11.04 -19.77
CA SER A 82 5.33 -12.36 -19.29
C SER A 82 4.31 -12.99 -18.33
N GLU A 83 3.70 -12.19 -17.47
CA GLU A 83 2.65 -12.67 -16.54
C GLU A 83 1.37 -13.05 -17.30
N LEU A 84 0.91 -12.22 -18.22
CA LEU A 84 -0.32 -12.45 -18.96
C LEU A 84 -0.19 -13.58 -19.99
N PHE A 85 0.83 -13.53 -20.85
CA PHE A 85 0.98 -14.41 -22.00
C PHE A 85 1.98 -15.56 -21.80
N GLY A 86 2.76 -15.52 -20.70
CA GLY A 86 3.85 -16.45 -20.46
C GLY A 86 5.13 -16.10 -21.22
N HIS A 87 6.18 -16.86 -20.96
CA HIS A 87 7.49 -16.67 -21.59
C HIS A 87 8.19 -18.01 -21.86
N GLU A 88 9.03 -18.03 -22.88
CA GLU A 88 9.94 -19.12 -23.16
C GLU A 88 11.22 -18.98 -22.35
N LYS A 89 11.90 -20.09 -22.09
CA LYS A 89 13.17 -20.12 -21.38
C LYS A 89 14.21 -19.22 -22.09
N GLY A 90 14.84 -18.30 -21.34
CA GLY A 90 15.88 -17.41 -21.88
C GLY A 90 15.35 -16.18 -22.63
N SER A 91 14.05 -15.91 -22.63
CA SER A 91 13.45 -14.77 -23.36
C SER A 91 13.84 -13.39 -22.82
N PHE A 92 14.28 -13.30 -21.56
CA PHE A 92 14.81 -12.07 -20.93
C PHE A 92 15.77 -12.44 -19.78
N THR A 93 16.53 -11.45 -19.30
CA THR A 93 17.47 -11.63 -18.18
C THR A 93 16.71 -12.01 -16.91
N GLY A 94 16.78 -13.30 -16.51
CA GLY A 94 16.05 -13.87 -15.37
C GLY A 94 15.01 -14.92 -15.75
N ALA A 95 14.73 -15.15 -17.01
CA ALA A 95 13.85 -16.24 -17.48
C ALA A 95 14.58 -17.60 -17.42
N ILE A 96 14.74 -18.15 -16.21
CA ILE A 96 15.45 -19.42 -15.97
C ILE A 96 14.62 -20.61 -16.49
N GLY A 97 13.29 -20.52 -16.41
CA GLY A 97 12.33 -21.51 -16.88
C GLY A 97 11.39 -20.97 -17.94
N GLU A 98 10.45 -21.79 -18.40
CA GLU A 98 9.29 -21.37 -19.16
C GLU A 98 8.11 -21.08 -18.22
N SER A 99 7.20 -20.18 -18.61
CA SER A 99 5.95 -19.90 -17.90
C SER A 99 4.77 -19.94 -18.88
N GLU A 100 3.67 -20.50 -18.43
CA GLU A 100 2.46 -20.61 -19.25
C GLU A 100 1.70 -19.28 -19.37
N GLY A 101 1.81 -18.40 -18.38
CA GLY A 101 1.05 -17.16 -18.28
C GLY A 101 -0.43 -17.36 -17.92
N TYR A 102 -1.08 -16.26 -17.52
CA TYR A 102 -2.47 -16.34 -17.06
C TYR A 102 -3.45 -16.80 -18.16
N PHE A 103 -3.24 -16.41 -19.43
CA PHE A 103 -4.12 -16.84 -20.52
C PHE A 103 -4.05 -18.33 -20.82
N GLY A 104 -2.90 -18.95 -20.63
CA GLY A 104 -2.77 -20.41 -20.73
C GLY A 104 -3.41 -21.12 -19.55
N ILE A 105 -3.08 -20.68 -18.32
CA ILE A 105 -3.56 -21.31 -17.09
C ILE A 105 -5.08 -21.20 -16.93
N ALA A 106 -5.69 -20.09 -17.40
CA ALA A 106 -7.11 -19.80 -17.31
C ALA A 106 -7.94 -20.38 -18.47
N ASN A 107 -7.35 -21.17 -19.35
CA ASN A 107 -8.08 -21.74 -20.49
C ASN A 107 -9.38 -22.40 -20.04
N LYS A 108 -10.49 -22.16 -20.76
CA LYS A 108 -11.89 -22.49 -20.46
C LYS A 108 -12.50 -21.73 -19.27
N GLY A 109 -11.72 -20.93 -18.55
CA GLY A 109 -12.13 -20.18 -17.36
C GLY A 109 -12.52 -18.73 -17.64
N THR A 110 -12.33 -17.91 -16.63
CA THR A 110 -12.61 -16.46 -16.65
C THR A 110 -11.42 -15.70 -16.10
N ILE A 111 -10.98 -14.66 -16.81
CA ILE A 111 -9.99 -13.68 -16.34
C ILE A 111 -10.71 -12.36 -16.06
N PHE A 112 -10.46 -11.83 -14.87
CA PHE A 112 -10.82 -10.47 -14.49
C PHE A 112 -9.56 -9.60 -14.55
N LEU A 113 -9.60 -8.57 -15.40
CA LEU A 113 -8.55 -7.56 -15.55
C LEU A 113 -8.99 -6.27 -14.85
N ASP A 114 -8.47 -6.00 -13.65
CA ASP A 114 -8.71 -4.73 -12.98
C ASP A 114 -7.70 -3.68 -13.45
N GLU A 115 -8.13 -2.42 -13.46
CA GLU A 115 -7.32 -1.28 -13.92
C GLU A 115 -6.78 -1.49 -15.35
N VAL A 116 -7.64 -2.00 -16.26
CA VAL A 116 -7.24 -2.31 -17.66
C VAL A 116 -6.73 -1.07 -18.41
N GLY A 117 -7.11 0.14 -17.99
CA GLY A 117 -6.62 1.41 -18.53
C GLY A 117 -5.13 1.66 -18.33
N GLU A 118 -4.48 0.94 -17.39
CA GLU A 118 -3.06 1.07 -17.08
C GLU A 118 -2.18 0.13 -17.92
N LEU A 119 -2.79 -0.69 -18.80
CA LEU A 119 -2.03 -1.58 -19.68
C LEU A 119 -1.17 -0.80 -20.69
N PRO A 120 0.11 -1.17 -20.90
CA PRO A 120 0.93 -0.63 -21.97
C PRO A 120 0.32 -0.87 -23.34
N ILE A 121 0.52 0.05 -24.29
CA ILE A 121 -0.05 -0.02 -25.65
C ILE A 121 0.34 -1.34 -26.38
N ALA A 122 1.56 -1.82 -26.18
CA ALA A 122 2.03 -3.09 -26.75
C ALA A 122 1.20 -4.29 -26.21
N THR A 123 0.96 -4.31 -24.90
CA THR A 123 0.15 -5.33 -24.22
C THR A 123 -1.30 -5.26 -24.66
N GLN A 124 -1.85 -4.04 -24.86
CA GLN A 124 -3.21 -3.83 -25.38
C GLN A 124 -3.40 -4.50 -26.76
N ALA A 125 -2.42 -4.37 -27.67
CA ALA A 125 -2.46 -5.00 -28.98
C ALA A 125 -2.51 -6.54 -28.91
N ARG A 126 -1.75 -7.11 -27.98
CA ARG A 126 -1.73 -8.56 -27.73
C ARG A 126 -3.04 -9.04 -27.10
N LEU A 127 -3.60 -8.28 -26.16
CA LEU A 127 -4.90 -8.55 -25.55
C LEU A 127 -6.03 -8.52 -26.58
N LEU A 128 -6.00 -7.59 -27.51
CA LEU A 128 -6.98 -7.52 -28.62
C LEU A 128 -6.98 -8.81 -29.43
N ARG A 129 -5.80 -9.34 -29.78
CA ARG A 129 -5.69 -10.62 -30.51
C ARG A 129 -6.32 -11.79 -29.73
N VAL A 130 -6.14 -11.84 -28.41
CA VAL A 130 -6.80 -12.85 -27.57
C VAL A 130 -8.32 -12.70 -27.62
N LEU A 131 -8.84 -11.45 -27.57
CA LEU A 131 -10.28 -11.17 -27.58
C LEU A 131 -10.94 -11.48 -28.93
N GLU A 132 -10.20 -11.36 -30.04
CA GLU A 132 -10.73 -11.58 -31.40
C GLU A 132 -10.63 -13.01 -31.85
N THR A 133 -9.45 -13.64 -31.69
CA THR A 133 -9.14 -14.94 -32.25
C THR A 133 -8.90 -16.02 -31.21
N GLY A 134 -8.79 -15.67 -29.93
CA GLY A 134 -8.37 -16.58 -28.87
C GLY A 134 -6.91 -16.99 -28.97
N GLU A 135 -6.08 -16.25 -29.75
CA GLU A 135 -4.70 -16.60 -30.02
C GLU A 135 -3.73 -15.66 -29.28
N TYR A 136 -2.64 -16.23 -28.79
CA TYR A 136 -1.54 -15.48 -28.20
C TYR A 136 -0.18 -16.17 -28.47
N ILE A 137 0.91 -15.43 -28.28
CA ILE A 137 2.28 -15.93 -28.39
C ILE A 137 3.00 -15.58 -27.09
N ARG A 138 3.77 -16.51 -26.55
CA ARG A 138 4.62 -16.29 -25.37
C ARG A 138 5.72 -15.26 -25.67
N VAL A 139 6.22 -14.59 -24.64
CA VAL A 139 7.38 -13.70 -24.78
C VAL A 139 8.60 -14.49 -25.18
N GLY A 140 9.27 -14.07 -26.26
CA GLY A 140 10.41 -14.79 -26.85
C GLY A 140 10.05 -16.03 -27.68
N GLY A 141 8.76 -16.41 -27.74
CA GLY A 141 8.27 -17.53 -28.55
C GLY A 141 7.82 -17.13 -29.95
N GLN A 142 7.62 -18.12 -30.81
CA GLN A 142 7.05 -17.96 -32.16
C GLN A 142 5.77 -18.79 -32.34
N GLU A 143 5.53 -19.73 -31.42
CA GLU A 143 4.38 -20.63 -31.50
C GLU A 143 3.08 -19.91 -31.17
N ILE A 144 2.07 -20.03 -32.04
CA ILE A 144 0.71 -19.52 -31.78
C ILE A 144 0.00 -20.51 -30.86
N ARG A 145 -0.41 -20.03 -29.69
CA ARG A 145 -1.21 -20.78 -28.73
C ARG A 145 -2.65 -20.30 -28.72
N LYS A 146 -3.58 -21.20 -28.44
CA LYS A 146 -5.00 -20.90 -28.37
C LYS A 146 -5.50 -20.99 -26.95
N THR A 147 -6.39 -20.06 -26.59
CA THR A 147 -7.10 -20.05 -25.31
C THR A 147 -8.58 -19.74 -25.55
N ASP A 148 -9.43 -20.38 -24.79
CA ASP A 148 -10.87 -20.10 -24.71
C ASP A 148 -11.14 -19.51 -23.33
N VAL A 149 -10.95 -18.18 -23.18
CA VAL A 149 -11.10 -17.50 -21.91
C VAL A 149 -12.15 -16.40 -22.01
N ARG A 150 -13.03 -16.32 -21.00
CA ARG A 150 -13.93 -15.19 -20.86
C ARG A 150 -13.21 -14.04 -20.18
N ILE A 151 -13.29 -12.84 -20.75
CA ILE A 151 -12.65 -11.64 -20.18
C ILE A 151 -13.72 -10.72 -19.60
N VAL A 152 -13.49 -10.32 -18.34
CA VAL A 152 -14.22 -9.25 -17.65
C VAL A 152 -13.19 -8.20 -17.27
N ALA A 153 -13.36 -6.96 -17.71
CA ALA A 153 -12.41 -5.88 -17.44
C ALA A 153 -13.03 -4.83 -16.51
N ALA A 154 -12.21 -4.15 -15.73
CA ALA A 154 -12.63 -3.01 -14.93
C ALA A 154 -11.67 -1.84 -15.08
N THR A 155 -12.21 -0.62 -14.96
CA THR A 155 -11.43 0.61 -15.04
C THR A 155 -12.03 1.71 -14.15
N ASN A 156 -11.18 2.57 -13.66
CA ASN A 156 -11.52 3.83 -12.99
C ASN A 156 -11.24 5.06 -13.88
N VAL A 157 -10.61 4.85 -15.04
CA VAL A 157 -10.22 5.89 -15.98
C VAL A 157 -11.35 6.20 -16.94
N ASN A 158 -11.47 7.46 -17.36
CA ASN A 158 -12.33 7.82 -18.48
C ASN A 158 -11.71 7.30 -19.79
N MET A 159 -12.26 6.19 -20.27
CA MET A 159 -11.73 5.48 -21.45
C MET A 159 -11.79 6.32 -22.73
N GLN A 160 -12.84 7.14 -22.92
CA GLN A 160 -12.94 8.03 -24.09
C GLN A 160 -11.81 9.06 -24.11
N LYS A 161 -11.49 9.62 -22.95
CA LYS A 161 -10.34 10.52 -22.79
C LYS A 161 -9.02 9.80 -23.03
N ALA A 162 -8.84 8.60 -22.47
CA ALA A 162 -7.62 7.80 -22.67
C ALA A 162 -7.41 7.44 -24.16
N VAL A 163 -8.47 7.13 -24.89
CA VAL A 163 -8.43 6.91 -26.36
C VAL A 163 -8.02 8.19 -27.08
N SER A 164 -8.64 9.33 -26.78
CA SER A 164 -8.30 10.61 -27.42
C SER A 164 -6.87 11.08 -27.15
N GLU A 165 -6.31 10.72 -26.01
CA GLU A 165 -4.91 10.99 -25.63
C GLU A 165 -3.91 9.94 -26.18
N GLY A 166 -4.39 8.93 -26.92
CA GLY A 166 -3.54 7.84 -27.44
C GLY A 166 -2.97 6.89 -26.38
N LYS A 167 -3.46 6.94 -25.14
CA LYS A 167 -3.07 6.05 -24.05
C LYS A 167 -3.78 4.69 -24.10
N PHE A 168 -4.90 4.63 -24.78
CA PHE A 168 -5.67 3.41 -24.97
C PHE A 168 -6.09 3.25 -26.42
N ARG A 169 -6.03 2.03 -26.94
CA ARG A 169 -6.42 1.73 -28.32
C ARG A 169 -7.93 1.73 -28.46
N GLU A 170 -8.42 2.38 -29.48
CA GLU A 170 -9.85 2.50 -29.79
C GLU A 170 -10.49 1.14 -30.10
N ASP A 171 -9.80 0.30 -30.88
CA ASP A 171 -10.26 -1.03 -31.26
C ASP A 171 -10.45 -1.95 -30.03
N LEU A 172 -9.48 -1.95 -29.11
CA LEU A 172 -9.58 -2.69 -27.86
C LEU A 172 -10.72 -2.15 -26.97
N TYR A 173 -10.89 -0.84 -26.89
CA TYR A 173 -11.99 -0.23 -26.14
C TYR A 173 -13.34 -0.77 -26.60
N TYR A 174 -13.65 -0.71 -27.93
CA TYR A 174 -14.92 -1.23 -28.43
C TYR A 174 -15.07 -2.72 -28.21
N ARG A 175 -14.01 -3.50 -28.28
CA ARG A 175 -14.05 -4.94 -28.02
C ARG A 175 -14.32 -5.29 -26.56
N LEU A 176 -13.76 -4.55 -25.61
CA LEU A 176 -14.02 -4.72 -24.19
C LEU A 176 -15.39 -4.18 -23.77
N ASN A 177 -15.80 -3.05 -24.34
CA ASN A 177 -17.04 -2.34 -23.99
C ASN A 177 -18.28 -2.92 -24.69
N THR A 178 -18.33 -4.25 -24.85
CA THR A 178 -19.51 -4.90 -25.41
C THR A 178 -20.72 -4.75 -24.50
N ILE A 179 -20.55 -5.01 -23.20
CA ILE A 179 -21.57 -4.76 -22.18
C ILE A 179 -20.94 -3.87 -21.09
N PRO A 180 -21.31 -2.59 -21.02
CA PRO A 180 -20.87 -1.71 -19.93
C PRO A 180 -21.69 -1.94 -18.67
N ILE A 181 -21.00 -2.04 -17.51
CA ILE A 181 -21.62 -2.03 -16.19
C ILE A 181 -21.06 -0.86 -15.41
N GLN A 182 -21.93 0.08 -15.05
CA GLN A 182 -21.54 1.24 -14.25
C GLN A 182 -21.76 0.99 -12.76
N MET A 183 -20.68 1.08 -11.97
CA MET A 183 -20.73 1.02 -10.52
C MET A 183 -20.87 2.44 -9.95
N PRO A 184 -21.97 2.73 -9.23
CA PRO A 184 -22.19 4.07 -8.69
C PRO A 184 -21.16 4.40 -7.60
N PRO A 185 -20.63 5.64 -7.55
CA PRO A 185 -19.82 6.09 -6.45
C PRO A 185 -20.63 6.11 -5.15
N LEU A 186 -19.95 6.04 -4.00
CA LEU A 186 -20.60 5.89 -2.71
C LEU A 186 -21.53 7.07 -2.37
N ARG A 187 -21.16 8.29 -2.75
CA ARG A 187 -21.99 9.51 -2.56
C ARG A 187 -23.38 9.43 -3.25
N ASP A 188 -23.51 8.64 -4.32
CA ASP A 188 -24.77 8.46 -5.06
C ASP A 188 -25.58 7.25 -4.54
N ARG A 189 -25.12 6.58 -3.49
CA ARG A 189 -25.81 5.42 -2.88
C ARG A 189 -26.68 5.76 -1.67
N GLY A 190 -26.70 7.02 -1.24
CA GLY A 190 -27.56 7.49 -0.14
C GLY A 190 -27.43 6.67 1.14
N GLU A 191 -28.54 6.09 1.63
CA GLU A 191 -28.58 5.33 2.87
C GLU A 191 -27.68 4.08 2.91
N ASP A 192 -27.21 3.59 1.75
CA ASP A 192 -26.25 2.48 1.70
C ASP A 192 -24.97 2.81 2.48
N ILE A 193 -24.59 4.10 2.57
CA ILE A 193 -23.44 4.58 3.34
C ILE A 193 -23.55 4.16 4.81
N VAL A 194 -24.72 4.39 5.41
CA VAL A 194 -24.98 4.07 6.82
C VAL A 194 -25.05 2.55 7.03
N LEU A 195 -25.62 1.82 6.07
CA LEU A 195 -25.67 0.35 6.12
C LEU A 195 -24.26 -0.25 6.06
N LEU A 196 -23.39 0.25 5.17
CA LEU A 196 -22.01 -0.17 5.06
C LEU A 196 -21.20 0.18 6.32
N PHE A 197 -21.36 1.38 6.86
CA PHE A 197 -20.74 1.74 8.14
C PHE A 197 -21.10 0.75 9.24
N ARG A 198 -22.40 0.45 9.41
CA ARG A 198 -22.89 -0.51 10.43
C ARG A 198 -22.29 -1.90 10.23
N LEU A 199 -22.21 -2.36 8.97
CA LEU A 199 -21.60 -3.65 8.63
C LEU A 199 -20.12 -3.66 9.02
N PHE A 200 -19.36 -2.63 8.64
CA PHE A 200 -17.91 -2.56 8.96
C PHE A 200 -17.69 -2.44 10.46
N ALA A 201 -18.45 -1.61 11.16
CA ALA A 201 -18.37 -1.49 12.61
C ALA A 201 -18.61 -2.83 13.33
N MET A 202 -19.57 -3.63 12.82
CA MET A 202 -19.83 -4.98 13.35
C MET A 202 -18.65 -5.92 13.06
N GLN A 203 -18.18 -6.00 11.82
CA GLN A 203 -17.05 -6.86 11.43
C GLN A 203 -15.77 -6.56 12.21
N ILE A 204 -15.50 -5.27 12.45
CA ILE A 204 -14.34 -4.82 13.20
C ILE A 204 -14.48 -5.14 14.69
N ALA A 205 -15.67 -4.94 15.26
CA ALA A 205 -15.97 -5.31 16.64
C ALA A 205 -15.74 -6.81 16.88
N GLU A 206 -16.21 -7.68 15.97
CA GLU A 206 -15.97 -9.12 16.03
C GLU A 206 -14.49 -9.48 15.87
N LYS A 207 -13.80 -8.90 14.88
CA LYS A 207 -12.39 -9.17 14.57
C LYS A 207 -11.45 -8.86 15.74
N TYR A 208 -11.67 -7.70 16.38
CA TYR A 208 -10.80 -7.21 17.46
C TYR A 208 -11.41 -7.43 18.87
N ARG A 209 -12.57 -8.04 18.97
CA ARG A 209 -13.31 -8.25 20.24
C ARG A 209 -13.56 -6.93 20.99
N LEU A 210 -13.89 -5.88 20.26
CA LEU A 210 -14.19 -4.56 20.79
C LEU A 210 -15.69 -4.34 20.85
N PRO A 211 -16.18 -3.48 21.75
CA PRO A 211 -17.57 -3.02 21.69
C PRO A 211 -17.84 -2.28 20.38
N LYS A 212 -19.00 -2.57 19.77
CA LYS A 212 -19.41 -1.93 18.51
C LYS A 212 -19.57 -0.43 18.67
N ILE A 213 -19.11 0.35 17.71
CA ILE A 213 -19.37 1.79 17.62
C ILE A 213 -20.70 2.06 16.95
N THR A 214 -21.37 3.15 17.38
CA THR A 214 -22.62 3.68 16.82
C THR A 214 -22.44 5.15 16.49
N LEU A 215 -23.29 5.69 15.62
CA LEU A 215 -23.30 7.12 15.26
C LEU A 215 -24.46 7.83 15.95
N THR A 216 -24.24 9.07 16.37
CA THR A 216 -25.34 10.00 16.68
C THR A 216 -26.06 10.41 15.40
N ASP A 217 -27.26 10.98 15.49
CA ASP A 217 -28.01 11.44 14.32
C ASP A 217 -27.27 12.57 13.57
N GLU A 218 -26.58 13.44 14.29
CA GLU A 218 -25.75 14.51 13.70
C GLU A 218 -24.56 13.92 12.93
N ALA A 219 -23.82 12.97 13.51
CA ALA A 219 -22.74 12.28 12.85
C ALA A 219 -23.21 11.52 11.60
N ARG A 220 -24.42 10.92 11.66
CA ARG A 220 -25.04 10.25 10.52
C ARG A 220 -25.29 11.23 9.36
N GLN A 221 -25.76 12.44 9.63
CA GLN A 221 -25.99 13.46 8.60
C GLN A 221 -24.67 13.88 7.91
N ILE A 222 -23.61 14.06 8.68
CA ILE A 222 -22.28 14.37 8.14
C ILE A 222 -21.78 13.23 7.28
N LEU A 223 -21.94 11.98 7.73
CA LEU A 223 -21.52 10.79 6.98
C LEU A 223 -22.22 10.71 5.61
N LEU A 224 -23.51 11.06 5.53
CA LEU A 224 -24.30 11.06 4.31
C LEU A 224 -23.93 12.21 3.35
N GLN A 225 -23.50 13.37 3.88
CA GLN A 225 -23.15 14.55 3.09
C GLN A 225 -21.72 14.51 2.54
N TYR A 226 -20.85 13.71 3.13
CA TYR A 226 -19.46 13.66 2.71
C TYR A 226 -19.31 12.99 1.33
N LYS A 227 -18.39 13.50 0.50
CA LYS A 227 -18.22 13.10 -0.91
C LYS A 227 -17.60 11.71 -1.12
N TRP A 228 -16.92 11.18 -0.13
CA TRP A 228 -16.26 9.87 -0.17
C TRP A 228 -15.37 9.66 -1.41
N PRO A 229 -14.30 10.46 -1.61
CA PRO A 229 -13.44 10.33 -2.80
C PRO A 229 -12.77 8.95 -2.91
N GLY A 230 -12.51 8.26 -1.81
CA GLY A 230 -12.03 6.86 -1.78
C GLY A 230 -13.13 5.82 -1.61
N ASN A 231 -14.40 6.23 -1.75
CA ASN A 231 -15.58 5.37 -1.75
C ASN A 231 -15.65 4.37 -0.57
N VAL A 232 -16.04 3.14 -0.83
CA VAL A 232 -16.23 2.07 0.19
C VAL A 232 -14.91 1.73 0.89
N ARG A 233 -13.78 1.79 0.17
CA ARG A 233 -12.44 1.56 0.74
C ARG A 233 -12.12 2.60 1.81
N GLN A 234 -12.39 3.87 1.55
CA GLN A 234 -12.20 4.95 2.51
C GLN A 234 -13.13 4.83 3.71
N LEU A 235 -14.43 4.57 3.46
CA LEU A 235 -15.41 4.36 4.52
C LEU A 235 -14.99 3.24 5.47
N LYS A 236 -14.54 2.11 4.93
CA LYS A 236 -14.04 0.98 5.71
C LYS A 236 -12.84 1.36 6.58
N ASN A 237 -11.85 2.04 5.99
CA ASN A 237 -10.65 2.47 6.71
C ASN A 237 -10.97 3.44 7.85
N ILE A 238 -11.81 4.45 7.60
CA ILE A 238 -12.23 5.42 8.62
C ILE A 238 -13.03 4.71 9.72
N THR A 239 -13.93 3.78 9.37
CA THR A 239 -14.67 3.00 10.35
C THR A 239 -13.74 2.14 11.22
N GLU A 240 -12.69 1.55 10.63
CA GLU A 240 -11.69 0.77 11.37
C GLU A 240 -10.88 1.67 12.32
N GLN A 241 -10.42 2.81 11.85
CA GLN A 241 -9.71 3.80 12.69
C GLN A 241 -10.58 4.25 13.87
N MET A 242 -11.82 4.65 13.63
CA MET A 242 -12.74 5.05 14.70
C MET A 242 -13.00 3.91 15.69
N SER A 243 -13.19 2.69 15.21
CA SER A 243 -13.46 1.54 16.08
C SER A 243 -12.31 1.21 17.02
N VAL A 244 -11.06 1.46 16.58
CA VAL A 244 -9.85 1.16 17.36
C VAL A 244 -9.42 2.33 18.24
N LEU A 245 -9.48 3.57 17.72
CA LEU A 245 -8.89 4.73 18.37
C LEU A 245 -9.88 5.54 19.23
N SER A 246 -11.19 5.44 18.99
CA SER A 246 -12.17 6.21 19.78
C SER A 246 -12.38 5.61 21.16
N GLU A 247 -12.27 6.44 22.18
CA GLU A 247 -12.62 6.06 23.57
C GLU A 247 -14.13 5.88 23.73
N LYS A 248 -14.91 6.81 23.16
CA LYS A 248 -16.37 6.75 23.16
C LYS A 248 -16.86 5.75 22.11
N ARG A 249 -17.88 4.96 22.46
CA ARG A 249 -18.50 4.02 21.52
C ARG A 249 -19.65 4.63 20.72
N GLU A 250 -20.18 5.73 21.20
CA GLU A 250 -21.11 6.56 20.45
C GLU A 250 -20.32 7.73 19.82
N ILE A 251 -20.21 7.71 18.50
CA ILE A 251 -19.43 8.68 17.71
C ILE A 251 -20.32 9.89 17.45
N ASP A 252 -19.93 11.02 18.00
CA ASP A 252 -20.55 12.32 17.77
C ASP A 252 -19.98 13.02 16.51
N ALA A 253 -20.58 14.13 16.13
CA ALA A 253 -20.20 14.90 14.95
C ALA A 253 -18.75 15.40 15.02
N GLU A 254 -18.28 15.83 16.17
CA GLU A 254 -16.93 16.36 16.38
C GLU A 254 -15.88 15.23 16.21
N THR A 255 -16.12 14.10 16.86
CA THR A 255 -15.26 12.92 16.71
C THR A 255 -15.20 12.45 15.26
N LEU A 256 -16.35 12.37 14.57
CA LEU A 256 -16.38 11.95 13.14
C LEU A 256 -15.57 12.90 12.26
N LEU A 257 -15.72 14.22 12.44
CA LEU A 257 -14.98 15.24 11.67
C LEU A 257 -13.47 15.21 11.94
N HIS A 258 -13.04 14.65 13.06
CA HIS A 258 -11.61 14.46 13.35
C HIS A 258 -11.00 13.34 12.49
N PHE A 259 -11.77 12.30 12.15
CA PHE A 259 -11.31 11.17 11.32
C PHE A 259 -11.53 11.37 9.82
N ILE A 260 -12.46 12.25 9.43
CA ILE A 260 -12.71 12.53 8.01
C ILE A 260 -11.69 13.55 7.51
N PRO A 261 -10.92 13.25 6.43
CA PRO A 261 -10.02 14.23 5.83
C PRO A 261 -10.77 15.48 5.38
N ARG A 262 -10.25 16.67 5.69
CA ARG A 262 -10.83 17.92 5.20
C ARG A 262 -10.60 18.03 3.68
N ASP A 263 -11.57 18.59 2.95
CA ASP A 263 -11.52 18.72 1.47
C ASP A 263 -10.23 19.40 0.92
N GLN A 264 -9.50 20.14 1.74
CA GLN A 264 -8.22 20.76 1.34
C GLN A 264 -7.06 19.76 1.21
N ASP A 265 -7.09 18.66 1.96
CA ASP A 265 -6.03 17.63 1.88
C ASP A 265 -6.22 16.66 0.71
N SER A 266 -7.47 16.46 0.26
CA SER A 266 -7.79 15.58 -0.87
C SER A 266 -7.33 16.15 -2.21
N THR A 267 -7.24 17.49 -2.35
CA THR A 267 -6.76 18.13 -3.58
C THR A 267 -5.25 17.95 -3.76
N GLN A 268 -4.48 17.88 -2.66
CA GLN A 268 -3.04 17.65 -2.73
C GLN A 268 -2.70 16.18 -3.06
N LEU A 269 -3.46 15.22 -2.53
CA LEU A 269 -3.27 13.79 -2.85
C LEU A 269 -3.76 13.42 -4.26
N ALA A 270 -4.83 14.05 -4.74
CA ALA A 270 -5.34 13.83 -6.10
C ALA A 270 -4.41 14.42 -7.18
N THR A 271 -3.68 15.51 -6.87
CA THR A 271 -2.70 16.10 -7.79
C THR A 271 -1.45 15.21 -7.94
N ILE A 272 -1.15 14.38 -6.94
CA ILE A 272 -0.04 13.43 -6.98
C ILE A 272 -0.38 12.19 -7.86
N GLN A 273 -1.68 11.83 -7.98
CA GLN A 273 -2.11 10.66 -8.77
C GLN A 273 -2.47 10.95 -10.23
N SER A 274 -2.63 12.22 -10.65
CA SER A 274 -3.10 12.54 -12.00
C SER A 274 -2.06 13.12 -12.96
N GLY A 275 -0.78 13.14 -12.57
CA GLY A 275 0.33 13.61 -13.42
C GLY A 275 1.18 12.45 -13.92
N GLY A 276 0.86 11.93 -15.10
CA GLY A 276 1.72 10.98 -15.81
C GLY A 276 3.08 11.60 -16.16
N SER A 277 4.10 10.85 -15.97
CA SER A 277 5.55 11.00 -15.99
C SER A 277 6.11 11.23 -14.58
N HIS A 278 6.29 10.15 -13.85
CA HIS A 278 7.05 10.15 -12.62
C HIS A 278 8.51 10.46 -12.93
N SER A 279 8.85 11.73 -12.84
CA SER A 279 10.23 12.13 -12.64
C SER A 279 10.58 11.69 -11.21
N TYR A 280 11.59 10.83 -11.09
CA TYR A 280 12.27 10.49 -9.83
C TYR A 280 12.73 11.73 -9.04
N GLU A 281 12.65 12.91 -9.62
CA GLU A 281 12.93 14.22 -9.03
C GLU A 281 11.86 14.67 -8.05
N SER A 282 10.57 14.46 -8.34
CA SER A 282 9.48 14.89 -7.44
C SER A 282 9.37 14.03 -6.17
N GLU A 283 9.65 12.72 -6.24
CA GLU A 283 9.71 11.87 -5.04
C GLU A 283 10.89 12.25 -4.14
N ARG A 284 12.03 12.60 -4.74
CA ARG A 284 13.20 13.11 -4.01
C ARG A 284 12.93 14.46 -3.34
N GLU A 285 12.24 15.39 -4.00
CA GLU A 285 11.86 16.68 -3.41
C GLU A 285 10.94 16.53 -2.20
N ILE A 286 9.94 15.65 -2.29
CA ILE A 286 9.04 15.36 -1.16
C ILE A 286 9.81 14.71 0.00
N LEU A 287 10.70 13.78 -0.30
CA LEU A 287 11.53 13.11 0.70
C LEU A 287 12.50 14.10 1.37
N TYR A 288 13.09 15.02 0.60
CA TYR A 288 13.92 16.09 1.13
C TYR A 288 13.12 17.06 1.99
N LYS A 289 11.88 17.40 1.61
CA LYS A 289 11.01 18.29 2.40
C LYS A 289 10.63 17.65 3.75
N ILE A 290 10.27 16.36 3.75
CA ILE A 290 9.98 15.60 4.97
C ILE A 290 11.23 15.49 5.85
N LEU A 291 12.39 15.22 5.27
CA LEU A 291 13.66 15.18 6.01
C LEU A 291 14.04 16.53 6.59
N TYR A 292 13.75 17.62 5.87
CA TYR A 292 14.02 18.98 6.36
C TYR A 292 13.10 19.37 7.51
N GLU A 293 11.81 19.02 7.43
CA GLU A 293 10.84 19.22 8.53
C GLU A 293 11.18 18.36 9.76
N LEU A 294 11.57 17.09 9.56
CA LEU A 294 12.03 16.22 10.64
C LEU A 294 13.30 16.78 11.33
N ARG A 295 14.24 17.31 10.54
CA ARG A 295 15.45 17.94 11.06
C ARG A 295 15.12 19.20 11.87
N GLY A 296 14.13 20.01 11.42
CA GLY A 296 13.61 21.16 12.15
C GLY A 296 13.03 20.73 13.51
N ASN A 297 12.12 19.79 13.52
CA ASN A 297 11.47 19.28 14.73
C ASN A 297 12.48 18.67 15.74
N VAL A 298 13.49 17.95 15.26
CA VAL A 298 14.57 17.42 16.12
C VAL A 298 15.44 18.53 16.70
N SER A 299 15.68 19.60 15.94
CA SER A 299 16.43 20.78 16.41
C SER A 299 15.66 21.53 17.51
N ASP A 300 14.35 21.70 17.31
CA ASP A 300 13.47 22.36 18.29
C ASP A 300 13.34 21.54 19.58
N LEU A 301 13.17 20.21 19.47
CA LEU A 301 13.17 19.29 20.62
C LEU A 301 14.49 19.32 21.40
N ARG A 302 15.64 19.41 20.70
CA ARG A 302 16.94 19.56 21.36
C ARG A 302 17.05 20.88 22.10
N ARG A 303 16.53 21.94 21.53
CA ARG A 303 16.51 23.28 22.15
C ARG A 303 15.65 23.29 23.40
N ASP A 304 14.48 22.67 23.36
CA ASP A 304 13.57 22.57 24.48
C ASP A 304 14.16 21.69 25.61
N LEU A 305 14.79 20.57 25.26
CA LEU A 305 15.52 19.74 26.22
C LEU A 305 16.65 20.50 26.91
N ASN A 306 17.42 21.30 26.17
CA ASN A 306 18.47 22.12 26.73
C ASN A 306 17.92 23.23 27.66
N ASN A 307 16.80 23.84 27.31
CA ASN A 307 16.12 24.82 28.14
C ASN A 307 15.61 24.21 29.46
N VAL A 308 14.98 23.02 29.38
CA VAL A 308 14.51 22.30 30.56
C VAL A 308 15.68 21.87 31.46
N ARG A 309 16.79 21.42 30.84
CA ARG A 309 18.01 21.05 31.59
C ARG A 309 18.60 22.24 32.31
N LYS A 310 18.63 23.41 31.65
CA LYS A 310 19.13 24.66 32.27
C LYS A 310 18.24 25.12 33.42
N GLN A 311 16.92 25.03 33.28
CA GLN A 311 15.96 25.31 34.36
C GLN A 311 16.11 24.35 35.57
N LEU A 312 16.40 23.07 35.30
CA LEU A 312 16.66 22.09 36.35
C LEU A 312 17.97 22.34 37.06
N GLU A 313 19.01 22.79 36.38
CA GLU A 313 20.30 23.17 36.97
C GLU A 313 20.19 24.46 37.79
N GLU A 314 19.45 25.46 37.32
CA GLU A 314 19.15 26.69 38.06
C GLU A 314 18.32 26.41 39.33
N ASN A 315 17.30 25.54 39.24
CA ASN A 315 16.52 25.12 40.43
C ASN A 315 17.34 24.28 41.43
N ARG A 316 18.34 23.58 40.96
CA ARG A 316 19.25 22.80 41.83
C ARG A 316 20.22 23.68 42.58
N GLN A 317 20.62 24.81 41.98
CA GLN A 317 21.47 25.81 42.64
C GLN A 317 20.73 26.64 43.70
N LEU A 318 19.41 26.85 43.50
CA LEU A 318 18.57 27.60 44.46
C LEU A 318 18.15 26.78 45.68
N ASN A 319 18.17 25.46 45.61
CA ASN A 319 17.84 24.54 46.72
C ASN A 319 19.06 23.99 47.48
N GLY A 320 20.25 24.49 47.21
CA GLY A 320 21.50 24.03 47.81
C GLY A 320 21.90 24.70 49.17
N ALA A 321 20.99 25.36 49.87
CA ALA A 321 21.27 25.99 51.17
C ALA A 321 20.23 25.61 52.23
N SER A 322 20.22 24.35 52.67
CA SER A 322 19.68 23.93 53.99
C SER A 322 20.14 22.51 54.26
N GLY A 323 21.04 22.37 55.21
CA GLY A 323 21.59 21.09 55.65
C GLY A 323 20.55 20.23 56.34
N PHE A 324 20.52 18.96 55.96
CA PHE A 324 19.97 17.88 56.78
C PHE A 324 20.85 16.63 56.62
N GLN A 325 21.46 16.23 57.72
CA GLN A 325 22.15 14.94 57.85
C GLN A 325 21.14 13.78 57.87
N PRO A 326 21.39 12.68 57.21
CA PRO A 326 20.60 11.46 57.41
C PRO A 326 21.21 10.58 58.48
N ALA A 327 20.40 10.24 59.49
CA ALA A 327 20.66 9.25 60.50
C ALA A 327 20.48 7.84 59.91
N SER A 328 21.41 6.93 60.22
CA SER A 328 21.38 5.52 59.93
C SER A 328 20.34 4.78 60.78
N PRO A 329 19.69 3.74 60.30
CA PRO A 329 19.12 2.72 61.14
C PRO A 329 19.86 1.37 61.01
N THR A 330 20.05 0.82 62.17
CA THR A 330 20.69 -0.40 62.59
C THR A 330 20.00 -1.69 62.13
N VAL A 331 20.80 -2.69 61.96
CA VAL A 331 20.54 -4.09 61.59
C VAL A 331 19.76 -4.87 62.68
N SER A 332 18.88 -5.80 62.29
CA SER A 332 18.65 -7.04 63.08
C SER A 332 18.11 -8.21 62.20
N ASN A 333 19.01 -9.19 62.05
CA ASN A 333 18.86 -10.66 62.07
C ASN A 333 17.75 -11.44 61.35
N LEU A 334 18.22 -12.21 60.40
CA LEU A 334 18.12 -13.62 59.93
C LEU A 334 17.15 -14.62 60.65
N PRO A 335 16.68 -15.77 60.03
CA PRO A 335 17.55 -16.71 59.33
C PRO A 335 17.02 -17.41 58.06
N ALA A 336 17.94 -18.12 57.45
CA ALA A 336 18.05 -18.88 56.22
C ALA A 336 17.07 -20.05 56.00
N THR A 337 16.88 -20.41 54.70
CA THR A 337 17.18 -21.76 54.12
C THR A 337 17.05 -21.69 52.58
N SER A 338 18.14 -22.02 51.91
CA SER A 338 18.46 -22.93 50.78
C SER A 338 17.38 -23.16 49.70
N ASP A 339 17.61 -23.06 48.42
CA ASP A 339 18.55 -23.76 47.54
C ASP A 339 18.40 -23.30 46.05
N LYS A 340 19.54 -23.30 45.37
CA LYS A 340 19.80 -23.47 43.94
C LYS A 340 19.68 -22.30 42.95
N GLN A 341 20.82 -21.94 42.55
CA GLN A 341 21.45 -21.20 41.46
C GLN A 341 20.94 -21.48 40.02
N PRO A 342 21.52 -20.83 39.02
CA PRO A 342 21.75 -19.41 38.78
C PRO A 342 21.38 -19.00 37.34
N ILE A 343 21.36 -17.73 36.99
CA ILE A 343 22.05 -17.09 35.87
C ILE A 343 21.83 -15.57 35.97
N SER A 344 22.90 -14.86 36.26
CA SER A 344 23.14 -13.44 35.99
C SER A 344 23.64 -13.24 34.55
N PRO A 345 23.67 -12.03 33.95
CA PRO A 345 24.32 -10.90 34.59
C PRO A 345 23.58 -9.55 34.48
N ALA A 346 23.68 -8.81 35.56
CA ALA A 346 23.56 -7.37 35.58
C ALA A 346 24.84 -6.76 35.00
N ALA A 347 24.75 -5.93 34.00
CA ALA A 347 25.83 -5.07 33.56
C ALA A 347 25.67 -3.70 34.22
N THR A 348 26.62 -3.42 35.05
CA THR A 348 26.94 -2.20 35.77
C THR A 348 27.09 -1.04 34.81
N ILE A 349 26.37 0.05 35.08
CA ILE A 349 26.63 1.36 34.48
C ILE A 349 27.74 2.01 35.31
N GLU A 350 28.94 1.99 34.80
CA GLU A 350 29.98 2.90 35.22
C GLU A 350 30.84 3.32 34.03
N GLN A 351 30.97 4.64 33.90
CA GLN A 351 31.99 5.40 33.18
C GLN A 351 31.90 5.35 31.62
N VAL A 352 31.24 6.38 31.07
CA VAL A 352 31.68 6.96 29.81
C VAL A 352 32.13 8.39 30.12
N GLU A 353 33.43 8.50 30.42
CA GLU A 353 34.16 9.76 30.31
C GLU A 353 34.23 10.20 28.85
N ASP A 354 34.00 11.49 28.68
CA ASP A 354 34.41 12.37 27.58
C ASP A 354 34.97 11.69 26.32
N ALA A 355 34.07 11.34 25.38
CA ALA A 355 34.46 11.30 23.99
C ALA A 355 34.26 12.69 23.38
N VAL A 356 35.35 13.38 23.19
CA VAL A 356 35.48 14.60 22.40
C VAL A 356 34.71 14.41 21.09
N ALA A 357 33.74 15.28 20.88
CA ALA A 357 33.06 15.37 19.61
C ALA A 357 34.08 15.80 18.56
N GLU A 358 34.62 14.86 17.77
CA GLU A 358 35.30 15.19 16.51
C GLU A 358 34.27 15.89 15.63
N GLU A 359 34.50 17.17 15.35
CA GLU A 359 33.83 17.92 14.32
C GLU A 359 33.90 17.13 13.01
N ILE A 360 32.78 16.55 12.59
CA ILE A 360 32.65 16.01 11.24
C ILE A 360 32.62 17.23 10.32
N SER A 361 33.75 17.56 9.73
CA SER A 361 33.86 18.55 8.68
C SER A 361 32.81 18.24 7.60
N GLU A 362 31.95 19.20 7.27
CA GLU A 362 30.99 19.08 6.18
C GLU A 362 31.75 18.72 4.89
N PRO A 363 31.24 17.76 4.10
CA PRO A 363 31.90 17.41 2.83
C PRO A 363 31.82 18.61 1.87
N GLU A 364 32.94 19.06 1.40
CA GLU A 364 33.08 20.20 0.48
C GLU A 364 32.41 19.99 -0.90
N THR A 365 31.91 18.79 -1.19
CA THR A 365 31.23 18.46 -2.46
C THR A 365 29.96 17.65 -2.21
N LEU A 366 28.85 18.08 -2.83
CA LEU A 366 27.56 17.38 -2.83
C LEU A 366 27.51 16.24 -3.87
N ASN A 367 28.63 15.85 -4.45
CA ASN A 367 28.70 14.76 -5.42
C ASN A 367 28.64 13.40 -4.71
N LEU A 368 27.61 12.62 -5.00
CA LEU A 368 27.34 11.30 -4.39
C LEU A 368 28.50 10.30 -4.59
N ASN A 369 29.25 10.42 -5.69
CA ASN A 369 30.42 9.59 -5.94
C ASN A 369 31.56 9.95 -5.02
N ASP A 370 31.79 11.22 -4.74
CA ASP A 370 32.88 11.68 -3.88
C ASP A 370 32.58 11.35 -2.40
N ILE A 371 31.32 11.52 -1.97
CA ILE A 371 30.87 11.11 -0.64
C ILE A 371 30.97 9.58 -0.51
N GLY A 372 30.57 8.83 -1.53
CA GLY A 372 30.67 7.37 -1.55
C GLY A 372 32.14 6.89 -1.48
N ARG A 373 33.06 7.58 -2.13
CA ARG A 373 34.50 7.31 -2.05
C ARG A 373 35.04 7.55 -0.64
N GLN A 374 34.75 8.69 -0.05
CA GLN A 374 35.16 9.03 1.32
C GLN A 374 34.64 8.05 2.37
N LEU A 375 33.40 7.61 2.24
CA LEU A 375 32.82 6.63 3.16
C LEU A 375 33.51 5.26 3.04
N VAL A 376 33.82 4.80 1.82
CA VAL A 376 34.55 3.54 1.61
C VAL A 376 35.97 3.64 2.13
N GLU A 377 36.65 4.76 1.91
CA GLU A 377 38.02 5.00 2.38
C GLU A 377 38.09 5.03 3.92
N LYS A 378 37.21 5.78 4.59
CA LYS A 378 37.11 5.82 6.06
C LYS A 378 36.77 4.44 6.67
N ALA A 379 35.87 3.68 6.05
CA ALA A 379 35.52 2.35 6.54
C ALA A 379 36.70 1.35 6.41
N LEU A 380 37.49 1.45 5.36
CA LEU A 380 38.69 0.64 5.18
C LEU A 380 39.79 1.02 6.19
N GLU A 381 40.00 2.31 6.44
CA GLU A 381 40.96 2.81 7.45
C GLU A 381 40.58 2.36 8.87
N ARG A 382 39.32 2.51 9.29
CA ARG A 382 38.81 2.08 10.60
C ARG A 382 38.96 0.58 10.83
N ASN A 383 38.84 -0.21 9.76
CA ASN A 383 38.94 -1.66 9.84
C ASN A 383 40.33 -2.21 9.44
N ASN A 384 41.38 -1.36 9.43
CA ASN A 384 42.75 -1.75 9.10
C ASN A 384 42.83 -2.54 7.77
N GLY A 385 42.11 -2.14 6.75
CA GLY A 385 42.08 -2.80 5.45
C GLY A 385 41.24 -4.08 5.37
N ASN A 386 40.56 -4.50 6.46
CA ASN A 386 39.74 -5.70 6.45
C ASN A 386 38.42 -5.47 5.69
N ARG A 387 38.38 -5.89 4.43
CA ARG A 387 37.26 -5.68 3.50
C ARG A 387 35.92 -6.26 4.00
N LYS A 388 35.92 -7.42 4.69
CA LYS A 388 34.71 -8.02 5.23
C LYS A 388 34.09 -7.20 6.37
N LYS A 389 34.95 -6.70 7.29
CA LYS A 389 34.47 -5.85 8.39
C LYS A 389 34.00 -4.49 7.89
N ALA A 390 34.70 -3.89 6.92
CA ALA A 390 34.30 -2.63 6.29
C ALA A 390 32.98 -2.75 5.52
N ALA A 391 32.71 -3.88 4.86
CA ALA A 391 31.43 -4.14 4.20
C ALA A 391 30.26 -4.22 5.20
N LEU A 392 30.47 -4.88 6.33
CA LEU A 392 29.51 -4.96 7.43
C LEU A 392 29.21 -3.58 8.05
N GLU A 393 30.24 -2.76 8.26
CA GLU A 393 30.09 -1.40 8.80
C GLU A 393 29.32 -0.49 7.85
N LEU A 394 29.54 -0.62 6.52
CA LEU A 394 28.84 0.11 5.48
C LEU A 394 27.44 -0.45 5.14
N GLY A 395 27.03 -1.58 5.72
CA GLY A 395 25.74 -2.22 5.44
C GLY A 395 25.60 -2.75 4.00
N ILE A 396 26.74 -3.09 3.32
CA ILE A 396 26.74 -3.57 1.94
C ILE A 396 27.39 -4.95 1.84
N SER A 397 27.10 -5.67 0.73
CA SER A 397 27.72 -6.99 0.50
C SER A 397 29.21 -6.85 0.13
N ASP A 398 30.04 -7.85 0.49
CA ASP A 398 31.45 -7.93 0.14
C ASP A 398 31.71 -7.70 -1.35
N ARG A 399 30.83 -8.25 -2.21
CA ARG A 399 30.89 -8.10 -3.67
C ARG A 399 30.64 -6.66 -4.10
N THR A 400 29.73 -5.95 -3.43
CA THR A 400 29.44 -4.54 -3.70
C THR A 400 30.59 -3.64 -3.28
N LEU A 401 31.20 -3.92 -2.11
CA LEU A 401 32.38 -3.19 -1.65
C LEU A 401 33.56 -3.38 -2.59
N TYR A 402 33.83 -4.60 -3.04
CA TYR A 402 34.91 -4.90 -3.98
C TYR A 402 34.74 -4.14 -5.29
N ARG A 403 33.52 -4.09 -5.84
CA ARG A 403 33.25 -3.31 -7.06
C ARG A 403 33.47 -1.82 -6.85
N ARG A 404 33.09 -1.26 -5.69
CA ARG A 404 33.29 0.16 -5.37
C ARG A 404 34.76 0.50 -5.15
N ILE A 405 35.54 -0.33 -4.47
CA ILE A 405 36.99 -0.17 -4.29
C ILE A 405 37.65 -0.07 -5.65
N ARG A 406 37.32 -0.98 -6.58
CA ARG A 406 37.85 -0.96 -7.93
C ARG A 406 37.40 0.25 -8.75
N GLN A 407 36.15 0.65 -8.60
CA GLN A 407 35.57 1.82 -9.28
C GLN A 407 36.21 3.14 -8.81
N TYR A 408 36.57 3.24 -7.55
CA TYR A 408 37.17 4.44 -6.94
C TYR A 408 38.70 4.42 -6.95
N GLY A 409 39.34 3.35 -7.46
CA GLY A 409 40.81 3.24 -7.54
C GLY A 409 41.49 3.14 -6.17
N LEU A 410 40.82 2.56 -5.17
CA LEU A 410 41.32 2.41 -3.81
C LEU A 410 41.97 1.05 -3.56
N ASP A 411 42.27 0.28 -4.62
CA ASP A 411 43.12 -0.94 -4.54
C ASP A 411 44.57 -0.49 -4.29
N LYS A 412 44.99 -0.49 -3.03
CA LYS A 412 46.43 -0.46 -2.69
C LYS A 412 46.89 -1.91 -2.65
N ASP A 413 47.88 -2.24 -3.50
CA ASP A 413 48.62 -3.49 -3.52
C ASP A 413 49.10 -3.93 -2.13
#